data_8be627743de13d117ad54161eedd4b21
#
_entry.id   8be627743de13d117ad54161eedd4b21
#
_cell.length_a   1.000
_cell.length_b   1.000
_cell.length_c   1.000
_cell.angle_alpha   90.00
_cell.angle_beta   90.00
_cell.angle_gamma   90.00
#
_symmetry.space_group_name_H-M   'P 1'
#
loop_
_entity.id
_entity.type
_entity.pdbx_description
1 polymer ?
#
loop_
_entity_poly.entity_id
_entity_poly.type
_entity_poly.pdbx_seq_one_letter_code
_entity_poly.pdbx_strand_id
1 'polypeptide(L)'
;MEYNFREIEKKWHQKWVENKTYKVTEDENKKKFYVLNMFPYPSGAGLHVGHPLGYIASDIYARYKRLNGFNVLNPMGYDAYGLPAEQYAIQTGQHPEVTTVANINRYREQLDKIGFCFDWDREVRTCDPKYYHWTQWAFQKMFNSFFCNSCQKAQPIEKLIKRFEEKGSADLNVAQN
;
A
#
# COMPACT_ATOMS: atom_id res chain seq x y z
N MET A 1 19.91 -6.53 40.29
CA MET A 1 19.29 -5.51 39.40
C MET A 1 18.13 -6.17 38.69
N GLU A 2 16.92 -5.69 38.90
CA GLU A 2 15.76 -6.22 38.20
C GLU A 2 15.79 -5.69 36.76
N TYR A 3 15.56 -6.58 35.77
CA TYR A 3 15.54 -6.19 34.36
C TYR A 3 14.24 -5.46 34.02
N ASN A 4 14.30 -4.13 33.95
CA ASN A 4 13.14 -3.29 33.61
C ASN A 4 12.99 -3.15 32.09
N PHE A 5 12.36 -4.14 31.46
CA PHE A 5 12.16 -4.15 30.01
C PHE A 5 11.32 -2.97 29.50
N ARG A 6 10.36 -2.48 30.27
CA ARG A 6 9.46 -1.38 29.86
C ARG A 6 10.22 -0.06 29.68
N GLU A 7 11.15 0.26 30.57
CA GLU A 7 12.00 1.45 30.42
C GLU A 7 12.98 1.30 29.27
N ILE A 8 13.54 0.11 29.08
CA ILE A 8 14.47 -0.19 27.99
C ILE A 8 13.77 -0.06 26.64
N GLU A 9 12.60 -0.65 26.47
CA GLU A 9 11.79 -0.55 25.26
C GLU A 9 11.46 0.90 24.94
N LYS A 10 10.91 1.65 25.89
CA LYS A 10 10.56 3.07 25.72
C LYS A 10 11.76 3.89 25.27
N LYS A 11 12.91 3.70 25.91
CA LYS A 11 14.17 4.39 25.59
C LYS A 11 14.62 4.11 24.16
N TRP A 12 14.56 2.84 23.73
CA TRP A 12 15.05 2.47 22.39
C TRP A 12 14.08 2.87 21.30
N HIS A 13 12.77 2.75 21.50
CA HIS A 13 11.77 3.25 20.55
C HIS A 13 11.95 4.74 20.30
N GLN A 14 12.12 5.53 21.37
CA GLN A 14 12.38 6.96 21.23
C GLN A 14 13.65 7.24 20.42
N LYS A 15 14.75 6.53 20.71
CA LYS A 15 16.01 6.69 19.97
C LYS A 15 15.87 6.31 18.49
N TRP A 16 15.11 5.27 18.16
CA TRP A 16 14.89 4.88 16.75
C TRP A 16 14.14 5.95 15.97
N VAL A 17 13.16 6.58 16.59
CA VAL A 17 12.39 7.67 15.98
C VAL A 17 13.28 8.92 15.81
N GLU A 18 13.95 9.36 16.87
CA GLU A 18 14.81 10.54 16.86
C GLU A 18 15.95 10.44 15.83
N ASN A 19 16.59 9.28 15.78
CA ASN A 19 17.72 9.03 14.87
C ASN A 19 17.28 8.59 13.46
N LYS A 20 15.99 8.45 13.22
CA LYS A 20 15.46 7.88 11.95
C LYS A 20 16.19 6.58 11.56
N THR A 21 16.38 5.69 12.53
CA THR A 21 17.27 4.51 12.43
C THR A 21 16.95 3.62 11.22
N TYR A 22 15.68 3.58 10.83
CA TYR A 22 15.20 2.71 9.75
C TYR A 22 15.00 3.42 8.42
N LYS A 23 15.29 4.71 8.37
CA LYS A 23 15.23 5.47 7.12
C LYS A 23 16.24 4.92 6.12
N VAL A 24 15.75 4.59 4.92
CA VAL A 24 16.61 4.23 3.80
C VAL A 24 17.06 5.49 3.05
N THR A 25 18.32 5.50 2.64
CA THR A 25 18.86 6.49 1.71
C THR A 25 19.31 5.79 0.44
N GLU A 26 19.29 6.49 -0.67
CA GLU A 26 19.78 5.97 -1.95
C GLU A 26 21.32 5.90 -1.87
N ASP A 27 21.85 4.67 -1.78
CA ASP A 27 23.28 4.38 -1.70
C ASP A 27 23.62 3.29 -2.71
N GLU A 28 24.33 3.66 -3.76
CA GLU A 28 24.71 2.75 -4.85
C GLU A 28 25.80 1.75 -4.44
N ASN A 29 26.55 2.04 -3.38
CA ASN A 29 27.64 1.19 -2.89
C ASN A 29 27.15 0.05 -2.01
N LYS A 30 25.89 0.06 -1.57
CA LYS A 30 25.29 -0.98 -0.75
C LYS A 30 24.39 -1.89 -1.55
N LYS A 31 24.44 -3.19 -1.25
CA LYS A 31 23.47 -4.15 -1.79
C LYS A 31 22.07 -3.77 -1.32
N LYS A 32 21.16 -3.61 -2.25
CA LYS A 32 19.75 -3.26 -1.98
C LYS A 32 18.97 -4.47 -1.53
N PHE A 33 18.07 -4.28 -0.59
CA PHE A 33 17.10 -5.28 -0.18
C PHE A 33 15.74 -4.62 0.07
N TYR A 34 14.69 -5.14 -0.56
CA TYR A 34 13.34 -4.65 -0.40
C TYR A 34 12.49 -5.67 0.35
N VAL A 35 11.85 -5.23 1.42
CA VAL A 35 10.91 -6.04 2.20
C VAL A 35 9.50 -5.59 1.85
N LEU A 36 8.75 -6.48 1.23
CA LEU A 36 7.37 -6.20 0.84
C LEU A 36 6.41 -6.72 1.90
N ASN A 37 5.64 -5.82 2.51
CA ASN A 37 4.55 -6.15 3.41
C ASN A 37 3.21 -5.83 2.73
N MET A 38 2.19 -6.61 3.04
CA MET A 38 0.83 -6.27 2.67
C MET A 38 0.32 -5.16 3.59
N PHE A 39 -0.07 -4.02 3.02
CA PHE A 39 -0.59 -2.90 3.79
C PHE A 39 -1.92 -3.25 4.46
N PRO A 40 -2.13 -2.85 5.72
CA PRO A 40 -3.40 -3.05 6.38
C PRO A 40 -4.47 -2.13 5.78
N TYR A 41 -5.71 -2.59 5.76
CA TYR A 41 -6.86 -1.76 5.46
C TYR A 41 -7.40 -1.15 6.76
N PRO A 42 -7.42 0.19 6.92
CA PRO A 42 -7.79 0.84 8.18
C PRO A 42 -9.32 0.94 8.36
N SER A 43 -10.01 -0.20 8.23
CA SER A 43 -11.49 -0.29 8.32
C SER A 43 -12.03 -0.32 9.75
N GLY A 44 -11.18 -0.55 10.76
CA GLY A 44 -11.57 -0.70 12.14
C GLY A 44 -10.80 0.22 13.09
N ALA A 45 -11.23 0.25 14.36
CA ALA A 45 -10.65 1.10 15.39
C ALA A 45 -9.23 0.71 15.85
N GLY A 46 -8.58 -0.22 15.17
CA GLY A 46 -7.21 -0.66 15.46
C GLY A 46 -6.85 -1.99 14.80
N LEU A 47 -5.57 -2.36 14.96
CA LEU A 47 -5.04 -3.62 14.48
C LEU A 47 -5.66 -4.81 15.23
N HIS A 48 -5.90 -5.92 14.53
CA HIS A 48 -6.14 -7.22 15.16
C HIS A 48 -4.85 -8.06 15.11
N VAL A 49 -4.80 -9.13 15.86
CA VAL A 49 -3.60 -10.00 16.01
C VAL A 49 -3.09 -10.60 14.71
N GLY A 50 -3.92 -10.71 13.70
CA GLY A 50 -3.51 -11.17 12.36
C GLY A 50 -2.56 -10.21 11.62
N HIS A 51 -2.64 -8.91 11.89
CA HIS A 51 -1.74 -7.93 11.25
C HIS A 51 -0.28 -8.13 11.69
N PRO A 52 0.06 -8.09 13.01
CA PRO A 52 1.42 -8.32 13.44
C PRO A 52 1.98 -9.68 13.01
N LEU A 53 1.15 -10.71 12.94
CA LEU A 53 1.57 -12.05 12.53
C LEU A 53 2.27 -12.03 11.16
N GLY A 54 1.73 -11.28 10.20
CA GLY A 54 2.35 -11.11 8.89
C GLY A 54 3.62 -10.27 8.91
N TYR A 55 3.72 -9.30 9.84
CA TYR A 55 4.82 -8.33 9.85
C TYR A 55 6.04 -8.78 10.67
N ILE A 56 5.86 -9.66 11.67
CA ILE A 56 6.96 -10.08 12.56
C ILE A 56 8.08 -10.78 11.77
N ALA A 57 7.74 -11.72 10.90
CA ALA A 57 8.75 -12.45 10.12
C ALA A 57 9.53 -11.52 9.18
N SER A 58 8.83 -10.63 8.49
CA SER A 58 9.45 -9.64 7.59
C SER A 58 10.31 -8.63 8.34
N ASP A 59 9.90 -8.20 9.53
CA ASP A 59 10.66 -7.30 10.39
C ASP A 59 11.97 -7.95 10.87
N ILE A 60 11.90 -9.18 11.37
CA ILE A 60 13.10 -9.93 11.77
C ILE A 60 14.07 -10.05 10.60
N TYR A 61 13.57 -10.38 9.42
CA TYR A 61 14.41 -10.55 8.23
C TYR A 61 14.98 -9.22 7.74
N ALA A 62 14.22 -8.14 7.81
CA ALA A 62 14.69 -6.78 7.50
C ALA A 62 15.86 -6.37 8.41
N ARG A 63 15.73 -6.61 9.73
CA ARG A 63 16.80 -6.34 10.71
C ARG A 63 18.03 -7.18 10.43
N TYR A 64 17.86 -8.48 10.17
CA TYR A 64 18.96 -9.38 9.82
C TYR A 64 19.73 -8.88 8.59
N LYS A 65 19.03 -8.49 7.53
CA LYS A 65 19.66 -7.95 6.31
C LYS A 65 20.41 -6.63 6.60
N ARG A 66 19.80 -5.75 7.38
CA ARG A 66 20.43 -4.48 7.79
C ARG A 66 21.74 -4.71 8.55
N LEU A 67 21.73 -5.65 9.52
CA LEU A 67 22.93 -6.02 10.28
C LEU A 67 24.02 -6.65 9.40
N ASN A 68 23.65 -7.24 8.25
CA ASN A 68 24.59 -7.76 7.26
C ASN A 68 25.01 -6.72 6.20
N GLY A 69 24.79 -5.44 6.46
CA GLY A 69 25.27 -4.34 5.62
C GLY A 69 24.45 -4.02 4.39
N PHE A 70 23.25 -4.62 4.23
CA PHE A 70 22.35 -4.27 3.15
C PHE A 70 21.69 -2.90 3.37
N ASN A 71 21.41 -2.20 2.29
CA ASN A 71 20.53 -1.05 2.27
C ASN A 71 19.08 -1.55 2.17
N VAL A 72 18.36 -1.52 3.28
CA VAL A 72 17.06 -2.18 3.43
C VAL A 72 15.94 -1.16 3.35
N LEU A 73 15.10 -1.27 2.31
CA LEU A 73 13.81 -0.58 2.22
C LEU A 73 12.72 -1.49 2.81
N ASN A 74 12.16 -1.08 3.95
CA ASN A 74 11.03 -1.74 4.60
C ASN A 74 9.88 -0.72 4.78
N PRO A 75 9.14 -0.40 3.70
CA PRO A 75 8.07 0.58 3.76
C PRO A 75 6.83 -0.01 4.41
N MET A 76 5.97 0.88 4.89
CA MET A 76 4.62 0.56 5.33
C MET A 76 3.65 1.58 4.75
N GLY A 77 2.39 1.24 4.73
CA GLY A 77 1.35 2.11 4.23
C GLY A 77 -0.02 1.61 4.64
N TYR A 78 -1.04 2.19 4.00
CA TYR A 78 -2.43 1.85 4.28
C TYR A 78 -3.18 1.71 2.97
N ASP A 79 -3.85 0.57 2.80
CA ASP A 79 -4.83 0.37 1.74
C ASP A 79 -6.14 1.00 2.20
N ALA A 80 -6.29 2.29 1.90
CA ALA A 80 -7.29 3.15 2.50
C ALA A 80 -8.34 3.67 1.50
N TYR A 81 -8.45 3.04 0.33
CA TYR A 81 -9.36 3.44 -0.74
C TYR A 81 -10.39 2.34 -0.98
N GLY A 82 -11.69 2.61 -0.72
CA GLY A 82 -12.71 1.63 -1.04
C GLY A 82 -14.01 1.72 -0.25
N LEU A 83 -14.91 0.83 -0.61
CA LEU A 83 -16.31 0.75 -0.18
C LEU A 83 -16.55 0.74 1.35
N PRO A 84 -15.76 0.06 2.19
CA PRO A 84 -16.02 0.07 3.63
C PRO A 84 -16.00 1.47 4.27
N ALA A 85 -15.09 2.34 3.85
CA ALA A 85 -15.03 3.72 4.32
C ALA A 85 -16.23 4.54 3.82
N GLU A 86 -16.66 4.31 2.57
CA GLU A 86 -17.81 4.98 1.97
C GLU A 86 -19.11 4.57 2.65
N GLN A 87 -19.31 3.29 2.92
CA GLN A 87 -20.51 2.79 3.61
C GLN A 87 -20.60 3.33 5.04
N TYR A 88 -19.48 3.38 5.75
CA TYR A 88 -19.44 3.98 7.08
C TYR A 88 -19.80 5.47 7.03
N ALA A 89 -19.33 6.19 6.03
CA ALA A 89 -19.66 7.59 5.81
C ALA A 89 -21.16 7.81 5.57
N ILE A 90 -21.79 6.94 4.76
CA ILE A 90 -23.23 6.97 4.51
C ILE A 90 -24.02 6.74 5.82
N GLN A 91 -23.60 5.78 6.63
CA GLN A 91 -24.27 5.43 7.89
C GLN A 91 -24.15 6.51 8.96
N THR A 92 -23.01 7.21 9.00
CA THR A 92 -22.70 8.17 10.07
C THR A 92 -22.86 9.62 9.66
N GLY A 93 -23.02 9.92 8.38
CA GLY A 93 -23.03 11.29 7.84
C GLY A 93 -21.66 11.98 7.89
N GLN A 94 -20.58 11.25 8.17
CA GLN A 94 -19.22 11.79 8.21
C GLN A 94 -18.50 11.60 6.87
N HIS A 95 -17.66 12.56 6.48
CA HIS A 95 -16.82 12.40 5.30
C HIS A 95 -15.83 11.22 5.49
N PRO A 96 -15.65 10.36 4.49
CA PRO A 96 -14.77 9.16 4.60
C PRO A 96 -13.36 9.47 5.09
N GLU A 97 -12.79 10.60 4.68
CA GLU A 97 -11.45 11.02 5.06
C GLU A 97 -11.28 11.15 6.58
N VAL A 98 -12.28 11.70 7.29
CA VAL A 98 -12.20 11.94 8.74
C VAL A 98 -11.96 10.64 9.49
N THR A 99 -12.76 9.62 9.19
CA THR A 99 -12.65 8.30 9.84
C THR A 99 -11.37 7.59 9.39
N THR A 100 -11.06 7.65 8.09
CA THR A 100 -9.88 6.99 7.53
C THR A 100 -8.60 7.54 8.15
N VAL A 101 -8.45 8.85 8.27
CA VAL A 101 -7.27 9.48 8.90
C VAL A 101 -7.18 9.13 10.38
N ALA A 102 -8.29 9.13 11.11
CA ALA A 102 -8.31 8.73 12.52
C ALA A 102 -7.85 7.28 12.70
N ASN A 103 -8.34 6.37 11.86
CA ASN A 103 -7.94 4.96 11.88
C ASN A 103 -6.47 4.77 11.49
N ILE A 104 -5.98 5.46 10.45
CA ILE A 104 -4.56 5.43 10.06
C ILE A 104 -3.67 5.85 11.22
N ASN A 105 -4.00 6.95 11.90
CA ASN A 105 -3.23 7.43 13.04
C ASN A 105 -3.20 6.39 14.17
N ARG A 106 -4.34 5.74 14.42
CA ARG A 106 -4.43 4.67 15.42
C ARG A 106 -3.60 3.44 15.05
N TYR A 107 -3.64 3.00 13.80
CA TYR A 107 -2.84 1.89 13.30
C TYR A 107 -1.34 2.21 13.40
N ARG A 108 -0.95 3.44 13.01
CA ARG A 108 0.41 3.93 13.12
C ARG A 108 0.92 3.87 14.56
N GLU A 109 0.16 4.39 15.50
CA GLU A 109 0.49 4.36 16.93
C GLU A 109 0.72 2.93 17.44
N GLN A 110 -0.14 1.99 17.03
CA GLN A 110 -0.03 0.60 17.44
C GLN A 110 1.19 -0.10 16.82
N LEU A 111 1.49 0.14 15.54
CA LEU A 111 2.68 -0.40 14.87
C LEU A 111 3.97 0.15 15.49
N ASP A 112 3.99 1.43 15.82
CA ASP A 112 5.12 2.06 16.52
C ASP A 112 5.33 1.47 17.92
N LYS A 113 4.25 1.18 18.67
CA LYS A 113 4.34 0.54 19.99
C LYS A 113 4.90 -0.88 19.94
N ILE A 114 4.64 -1.63 18.88
CA ILE A 114 5.22 -2.95 18.64
C ILE A 114 6.71 -2.83 18.30
N GLY A 115 7.12 -1.69 17.75
CA GLY A 115 8.52 -1.38 17.47
C GLY A 115 9.06 -1.96 16.17
N PHE A 116 8.23 -2.12 15.16
CA PHE A 116 8.66 -2.56 13.83
C PHE A 116 9.67 -1.59 13.19
N CYS A 117 10.57 -2.13 12.37
CA CYS A 117 11.61 -1.36 11.68
C CYS A 117 11.14 -0.77 10.34
N PHE A 118 9.95 -0.18 10.32
CA PHE A 118 9.43 0.46 9.12
C PHE A 118 10.12 1.79 8.82
N ASP A 119 10.32 2.06 7.53
CA ASP A 119 10.72 3.38 7.03
C ASP A 119 9.49 4.25 6.79
N TRP A 120 9.11 5.02 7.77
CA TRP A 120 7.93 5.87 7.72
C TRP A 120 8.08 7.10 6.81
N ASP A 121 9.31 7.46 6.42
CA ASP A 121 9.52 8.49 5.39
C ASP A 121 9.07 7.98 4.01
N ARG A 122 8.85 6.67 3.88
CA ARG A 122 8.31 5.99 2.69
C ARG A 122 6.88 5.47 2.90
N GLU A 123 6.12 6.08 3.81
CA GLU A 123 4.71 5.75 4.03
C GLU A 123 3.88 6.00 2.78
N VAL A 124 2.98 5.07 2.47
CA VAL A 124 2.05 5.15 1.33
C VAL A 124 0.61 5.10 1.84
N ARG A 125 -0.24 5.97 1.31
CA ARG A 125 -1.69 5.96 1.51
C ARG A 125 -2.37 5.87 0.17
N THR A 126 -3.10 4.81 -0.09
CA THR A 126 -3.74 4.61 -1.40
C THR A 126 -4.84 5.61 -1.70
N CYS A 127 -5.40 6.26 -0.65
CA CYS A 127 -6.36 7.35 -0.76
C CYS A 127 -5.74 8.72 -1.03
N ASP A 128 -4.42 8.85 -1.05
CA ASP A 128 -3.75 10.10 -1.39
C ASP A 128 -3.89 10.39 -2.89
N PRO A 129 -4.29 11.61 -3.30
CA PRO A 129 -4.36 11.99 -4.71
C PRO A 129 -3.08 11.75 -5.49
N LYS A 130 -1.91 11.91 -4.86
CA LYS A 130 -0.62 11.61 -5.49
C LYS A 130 -0.42 10.13 -5.80
N TYR A 131 -1.14 9.26 -5.10
CA TYR A 131 -1.13 7.83 -5.34
C TYR A 131 -2.21 7.43 -6.36
N TYR A 132 -3.47 7.72 -6.10
CA TYR A 132 -4.57 7.17 -6.88
C TYR A 132 -4.71 7.77 -8.30
N HIS A 133 -4.11 8.93 -8.58
CA HIS A 133 -4.12 9.46 -9.96
C HIS A 133 -3.48 8.47 -10.96
N TRP A 134 -2.53 7.65 -10.52
CA TRP A 134 -1.97 6.59 -11.36
C TRP A 134 -2.95 5.46 -11.62
N THR A 135 -3.79 5.12 -10.63
CA THR A 135 -4.90 4.18 -10.80
C THR A 135 -5.92 4.72 -11.80
N GLN A 136 -6.26 5.99 -11.69
CA GLN A 136 -7.13 6.67 -12.64
C GLN A 136 -6.54 6.71 -14.04
N TRP A 137 -5.26 6.99 -14.17
CA TRP A 137 -4.56 6.94 -15.44
C TRP A 137 -4.59 5.53 -16.06
N ALA A 138 -4.33 4.50 -15.29
CA ALA A 138 -4.40 3.12 -15.77
C ALA A 138 -5.82 2.75 -16.22
N PHE A 139 -6.84 3.15 -15.44
CA PHE A 139 -8.24 2.98 -15.81
C PHE A 139 -8.56 3.66 -17.15
N GLN A 140 -8.15 4.91 -17.34
CA GLN A 140 -8.36 5.62 -18.60
C GLN A 140 -7.71 4.91 -19.79
N LYS A 141 -6.52 4.33 -19.61
CA LYS A 141 -5.86 3.54 -20.64
C LYS A 141 -6.66 2.29 -21.00
N MET A 142 -7.17 1.58 -19.99
CA MET A 142 -8.04 0.41 -20.21
C MET A 142 -9.37 0.80 -20.87
N PHE A 143 -10.01 1.86 -20.37
CA PHE A 143 -11.28 2.37 -20.91
C PHE A 143 -11.19 2.76 -22.38
N ASN A 144 -10.10 3.38 -22.79
CA ASN A 144 -9.82 3.78 -24.17
C ASN A 144 -9.21 2.65 -25.01
N SER A 145 -9.34 1.41 -24.60
CA SER A 145 -8.76 0.25 -25.27
C SER A 145 -9.75 -0.91 -25.33
N PHE A 146 -9.53 -1.81 -26.26
CA PHE A 146 -10.15 -3.13 -26.28
C PHE A 146 -9.09 -4.20 -26.44
N PHE A 147 -9.36 -5.41 -25.95
CA PHE A 147 -8.46 -6.55 -26.16
C PHE A 147 -8.77 -7.22 -27.49
N CYS A 148 -7.79 -7.31 -28.35
CA CYS A 148 -7.90 -7.97 -29.65
C CYS A 148 -7.45 -9.42 -29.54
N ASN A 149 -8.40 -10.38 -29.59
CA ASN A 149 -8.11 -11.80 -29.48
C ASN A 149 -7.23 -12.35 -30.62
N SER A 150 -7.35 -11.81 -31.83
CA SER A 150 -6.52 -12.27 -32.96
C SER A 150 -5.08 -11.80 -32.87
N CYS A 151 -4.83 -10.62 -32.35
CA CYS A 151 -3.46 -10.10 -32.18
C CYS A 151 -2.92 -10.20 -30.75
N GLN A 152 -3.70 -10.73 -29.80
CA GLN A 152 -3.33 -10.98 -28.39
C GLN A 152 -2.73 -9.77 -27.68
N LYS A 153 -3.33 -8.58 -27.89
CA LYS A 153 -2.91 -7.33 -27.25
C LYS A 153 -4.02 -6.27 -27.25
N ALA A 154 -3.86 -5.29 -26.36
CA ALA A 154 -4.72 -4.12 -26.32
C ALA A 154 -4.58 -3.28 -27.61
N GLN A 155 -5.69 -2.76 -28.09
CA GLN A 155 -5.80 -1.84 -29.24
C GLN A 155 -6.62 -0.62 -28.83
N PRO A 156 -6.39 0.55 -29.44
CA PRO A 156 -7.24 1.73 -29.23
C PRO A 156 -8.70 1.47 -29.54
N ILE A 157 -9.61 1.94 -28.68
CA ILE A 157 -11.07 1.71 -28.79
C ILE A 157 -11.63 2.29 -30.09
N GLU A 158 -11.05 3.39 -30.61
CA GLU A 158 -11.47 4.04 -31.85
C GLU A 158 -11.43 3.09 -33.05
N LYS A 159 -10.49 2.13 -33.06
CA LYS A 159 -10.41 1.11 -34.12
C LYS A 159 -11.63 0.20 -34.11
N LEU A 160 -12.13 -0.12 -32.92
CA LEU A 160 -13.32 -0.95 -32.78
C LEU A 160 -14.57 -0.16 -33.14
N ILE A 161 -14.69 1.08 -32.71
CA ILE A 161 -15.81 1.98 -33.05
C ILE A 161 -15.91 2.14 -34.57
N LYS A 162 -14.80 2.48 -35.22
CA LYS A 162 -14.76 2.62 -36.67
C LYS A 162 -15.20 1.35 -37.42
N ARG A 163 -14.77 0.17 -36.91
CA ARG A 163 -15.19 -1.12 -37.47
C ARG A 163 -16.71 -1.35 -37.33
N PHE A 164 -17.30 -0.98 -36.19
CA PHE A 164 -18.72 -1.07 -35.97
C PHE A 164 -19.51 -0.13 -36.89
N GLU A 165 -19.01 1.09 -37.11
CA GLU A 165 -19.61 2.05 -38.01
C GLU A 165 -19.61 1.55 -39.46
N GLU A 166 -18.51 0.91 -39.90
CA GLU A 166 -18.33 0.43 -41.26
C GLU A 166 -19.05 -0.90 -41.54
N LYS A 167 -19.07 -1.84 -40.57
CA LYS A 167 -19.47 -3.24 -40.80
C LYS A 167 -20.56 -3.76 -39.85
N GLY A 168 -21.00 -2.95 -38.92
CA GLY A 168 -21.87 -3.43 -37.84
C GLY A 168 -21.23 -4.48 -36.94
N SER A 169 -22.06 -5.21 -36.21
CA SER A 169 -21.61 -6.24 -35.23
C SER A 169 -21.70 -7.68 -35.76
N ALA A 170 -22.18 -7.88 -37.00
CA ALA A 170 -22.54 -9.21 -37.52
C ALA A 170 -21.39 -10.22 -37.59
N ASP A 171 -20.16 -9.76 -37.78
CA ASP A 171 -18.95 -10.59 -37.93
C ASP A 171 -18.10 -10.71 -36.64
N LEU A 172 -18.59 -10.22 -35.54
CA LEU A 172 -17.82 -10.21 -34.28
C LEU A 172 -18.30 -11.33 -33.37
N ASN A 173 -17.41 -12.30 -33.15
CA ASN A 173 -17.53 -13.24 -32.05
C ASN A 173 -17.24 -12.46 -30.74
N VAL A 174 -18.25 -11.73 -30.27
CA VAL A 174 -18.16 -11.08 -28.95
C VAL A 174 -18.43 -12.19 -27.95
N ALA A 175 -17.37 -12.63 -27.26
CA ALA A 175 -17.54 -13.47 -26.09
C ALA A 175 -18.37 -12.66 -25.08
N GLN A 176 -19.60 -13.09 -24.85
CA GLN A 176 -20.40 -12.61 -23.74
C GLN A 176 -19.82 -13.25 -22.47
N ASN A 177 -19.09 -12.46 -21.69
CA ASN A 177 -18.73 -12.79 -20.32
C ASN A 177 -19.55 -11.93 -19.38
#